data_0f0718e2833748624cf4c9b1b2b9b0a0
#
_entry.id   0f0718e2833748624cf4c9b1b2b9b0a0
#
_cell.length_a   1.000
_cell.length_b   1.000
_cell.length_c   1.000
_cell.angle_alpha   90.00
_cell.angle_beta   90.00
_cell.angle_gamma   90.00
#
_symmetry.space_group_name_H-M   'P 1'
#
loop_
_entity.id
_entity.type
_entity.pdbx_description
1 polymer ?
#
loop_
_entity_poly.entity_id
_entity_poly.type
_entity_poly.pdbx_seq_one_letter_code
_entity_poly.pdbx_strand_id
1 'polypeptide(L)'
;MSWYKKAQLNKEAGMKDLFLGFSIPVISFLLGISILEVNKKIEENPQQLKQEIQQVQQVQQQEVSQQTESIKKNESFNYSEVSKMIERHEGKRNRVYSDSVGIPTIGIGFNLNRADATDRLKSLGLDYNKVRNGQQSLTDKQVYSLFKEDLQESIQAARSFLPSFNEYSAKVQSVIIDMAFNLGSHGLGKFEDFRKALINKDYQTAANEMVDSKWHGQVGNRSIELENMIREEQ
;
A
#
# COMPACT_ATOMS: atom_id res chain seq x y z
N MET A 1 6.56 -19.60 -46.31
CA MET A 1 5.49 -19.41 -45.28
C MET A 1 4.16 -19.70 -45.97
N SER A 2 3.44 -20.74 -45.55
CA SER A 2 2.18 -21.19 -46.17
C SER A 2 1.12 -20.08 -46.13
N TRP A 3 0.36 -19.89 -47.20
CA TRP A 3 -0.76 -18.95 -47.31
C TRP A 3 -1.75 -19.07 -46.14
N TYR A 4 -1.92 -20.25 -45.61
CA TYR A 4 -2.75 -20.56 -44.45
C TYR A 4 -2.23 -19.90 -43.15
N LYS A 5 -0.93 -19.87 -42.91
CA LYS A 5 -0.31 -19.19 -41.74
C LYS A 5 -0.47 -17.67 -41.82
N LYS A 6 -0.43 -17.10 -43.03
CA LYS A 6 -0.60 -15.64 -43.21
C LYS A 6 -2.05 -15.20 -43.04
N ALA A 7 -3.01 -16.06 -43.42
CA ALA A 7 -4.44 -15.81 -43.21
C ALA A 7 -4.81 -15.92 -41.70
N GLN A 8 -4.22 -16.87 -40.95
CA GLN A 8 -4.41 -16.98 -39.50
C GLN A 8 -3.82 -15.79 -38.75
N LEU A 9 -2.61 -15.36 -39.09
CA LEU A 9 -1.95 -14.19 -38.48
C LEU A 9 -2.74 -12.88 -38.70
N ASN A 10 -3.31 -12.71 -39.90
CA ASN A 10 -4.16 -11.55 -40.20
C ASN A 10 -5.52 -11.62 -39.47
N LYS A 11 -6.08 -12.82 -39.26
CA LYS A 11 -7.29 -13.02 -38.46
C LYS A 11 -7.04 -12.76 -36.98
N GLU A 12 -5.89 -13.16 -36.44
CA GLU A 12 -5.49 -12.89 -35.06
C GLU A 12 -5.14 -11.42 -34.83
N ALA A 13 -4.49 -10.73 -35.77
CA ALA A 13 -4.21 -9.31 -35.68
C ALA A 13 -5.49 -8.46 -35.71
N GLY A 14 -6.41 -8.76 -36.62
CA GLY A 14 -7.73 -8.08 -36.69
C GLY A 14 -8.61 -8.37 -35.46
N MET A 15 -8.48 -9.55 -34.85
CA MET A 15 -9.17 -9.86 -33.58
C MET A 15 -8.62 -9.10 -32.39
N LYS A 16 -7.31 -8.86 -32.33
CA LYS A 16 -6.70 -8.07 -31.22
C LYS A 16 -7.21 -6.63 -31.21
N ASP A 17 -7.36 -6.03 -32.39
CA ASP A 17 -7.92 -4.68 -32.52
C ASP A 17 -9.43 -4.65 -32.24
N LEU A 18 -10.15 -5.74 -32.59
CA LEU A 18 -11.58 -5.85 -32.34
C LEU A 18 -11.94 -6.06 -30.87
N PHE A 19 -11.08 -6.75 -30.10
CA PHE A 19 -11.35 -7.15 -28.71
C PHE A 19 -10.45 -6.45 -27.68
N LEU A 20 -10.01 -5.22 -27.95
CA LEU A 20 -9.26 -4.39 -27.01
C LEU A 20 -7.94 -5.04 -26.54
N GLY A 21 -7.33 -5.89 -27.37
CA GLY A 21 -6.06 -6.55 -27.05
C GLY A 21 -6.15 -7.79 -26.15
N PHE A 22 -7.34 -8.24 -25.77
CA PHE A 22 -7.49 -9.43 -24.92
C PHE A 22 -7.41 -10.74 -25.71
N SER A 23 -6.79 -11.75 -25.09
CA SER A 23 -6.81 -13.12 -25.61
C SER A 23 -8.14 -13.83 -25.31
N ILE A 24 -8.50 -14.84 -26.11
CA ILE A 24 -9.73 -15.63 -25.92
C ILE A 24 -9.89 -16.18 -24.49
N PRO A 25 -8.85 -16.73 -23.83
CA PRO A 25 -8.96 -17.17 -22.44
C PRO A 25 -9.31 -16.04 -21.46
N VAL A 26 -8.78 -14.83 -21.67
CA VAL A 26 -9.11 -13.66 -20.84
C VAL A 26 -10.57 -13.24 -21.05
N ILE A 27 -11.04 -13.23 -22.28
CA ILE A 27 -12.46 -12.93 -22.61
C ILE A 27 -13.38 -13.97 -21.96
N SER A 28 -13.04 -15.25 -22.06
CA SER A 28 -13.77 -16.35 -21.41
C SER A 28 -13.89 -16.14 -19.89
N PHE A 29 -12.78 -15.79 -19.25
CA PHE A 29 -12.76 -15.50 -17.80
C PHE A 29 -13.61 -14.27 -17.45
N LEU A 30 -13.47 -13.17 -18.19
CA LEU A 30 -14.21 -11.92 -17.94
C LEU A 30 -15.71 -12.11 -18.06
N LEU A 31 -16.18 -12.88 -19.05
CA LEU A 31 -17.60 -13.11 -19.29
C LEU A 31 -18.16 -14.31 -18.52
N GLY A 32 -17.32 -15.11 -17.87
CA GLY A 32 -17.73 -16.33 -17.16
C GLY A 32 -18.32 -17.41 -18.07
N ILE A 33 -17.93 -17.45 -19.35
CA ILE A 33 -18.40 -18.41 -20.35
C ILE A 33 -17.25 -19.27 -20.88
N SER A 34 -17.54 -20.40 -21.50
CA SER A 34 -16.51 -21.29 -22.04
C SER A 34 -15.77 -20.68 -23.25
N ILE A 35 -14.53 -21.13 -23.47
CA ILE A 35 -13.76 -20.75 -24.67
C ILE A 35 -14.51 -21.11 -25.96
N LEU A 36 -15.26 -22.22 -25.97
CA LEU A 36 -16.05 -22.64 -27.11
C LEU A 36 -17.16 -21.63 -27.44
N GLU A 37 -17.85 -21.12 -26.39
CA GLU A 37 -18.88 -20.09 -26.56
C GLU A 37 -18.30 -18.76 -27.01
N VAL A 38 -17.11 -18.38 -26.51
CA VAL A 38 -16.40 -17.18 -26.99
C VAL A 38 -16.10 -17.31 -28.49
N ASN A 39 -15.55 -18.45 -28.94
CA ASN A 39 -15.27 -18.67 -30.35
C ASN A 39 -16.55 -18.62 -31.21
N LYS A 40 -17.65 -19.22 -30.73
CA LYS A 40 -18.95 -19.16 -31.42
C LYS A 40 -19.45 -17.72 -31.53
N LYS A 41 -19.41 -16.93 -30.47
CA LYS A 41 -19.80 -15.51 -30.46
C LYS A 41 -18.91 -14.66 -31.40
N ILE A 42 -17.61 -14.96 -31.50
CA ILE A 42 -16.70 -14.30 -32.44
C ILE A 42 -17.15 -14.51 -33.89
N GLU A 43 -17.59 -15.71 -34.21
CA GLU A 43 -18.04 -16.06 -35.57
C GLU A 43 -19.42 -15.53 -35.92
N GLU A 44 -20.38 -15.61 -34.96
CA GLU A 44 -21.77 -15.25 -35.15
C GLU A 44 -22.06 -13.76 -35.02
N ASN A 45 -21.51 -13.12 -33.96
CA ASN A 45 -21.77 -11.70 -33.71
C ASN A 45 -20.63 -11.00 -32.92
N PRO A 46 -19.52 -10.69 -33.60
CA PRO A 46 -18.34 -10.09 -32.94
C PRO A 46 -18.59 -8.71 -32.33
N GLN A 47 -19.54 -7.96 -32.86
CA GLN A 47 -19.87 -6.63 -32.32
C GLN A 47 -20.63 -6.72 -30.97
N GLN A 48 -21.53 -7.68 -30.87
CA GLN A 48 -22.24 -7.93 -29.61
C GLN A 48 -21.27 -8.41 -28.52
N LEU A 49 -20.35 -9.30 -28.84
CA LEU A 49 -19.34 -9.77 -27.90
C LEU A 49 -18.46 -8.62 -27.41
N LYS A 50 -18.08 -7.68 -28.30
CA LYS A 50 -17.35 -6.48 -27.91
C LYS A 50 -18.12 -5.61 -26.93
N GLN A 51 -19.42 -5.41 -27.14
CA GLN A 51 -20.27 -4.67 -26.22
C GLN A 51 -20.39 -5.34 -24.87
N GLU A 52 -20.56 -6.67 -24.82
CA GLU A 52 -20.60 -7.44 -23.57
C GLU A 52 -19.30 -7.29 -22.77
N ILE A 53 -18.14 -7.38 -23.42
CA ILE A 53 -16.83 -7.18 -22.79
C ILE A 53 -16.72 -5.76 -22.22
N GLN A 54 -17.09 -4.74 -22.98
CA GLN A 54 -17.05 -3.35 -22.53
C GLN A 54 -17.97 -3.11 -21.33
N GLN A 55 -19.18 -3.68 -21.33
CA GLN A 55 -20.10 -3.56 -20.19
C GLN A 55 -19.51 -4.19 -18.91
N VAL A 56 -18.96 -5.41 -19.01
CA VAL A 56 -18.35 -6.07 -17.85
C VAL A 56 -17.17 -5.24 -17.31
N GLN A 57 -16.34 -4.68 -18.19
CA GLN A 57 -15.23 -3.82 -17.78
C GLN A 57 -15.72 -2.53 -17.09
N GLN A 58 -16.78 -1.90 -17.60
CA GLN A 58 -17.36 -0.71 -16.98
C GLN A 58 -17.91 -1.01 -15.60
N VAL A 59 -18.63 -2.13 -15.45
CA VAL A 59 -19.17 -2.58 -14.16
C VAL A 59 -18.03 -2.85 -13.17
N GLN A 60 -16.99 -3.58 -13.57
CA GLN A 60 -15.84 -3.85 -12.72
C GLN A 60 -15.11 -2.56 -12.30
N GLN A 61 -14.94 -1.60 -13.23
CA GLN A 61 -14.36 -0.30 -12.90
C GLN A 61 -15.23 0.49 -11.92
N GLN A 62 -16.55 0.44 -12.07
CA GLN A 62 -17.46 1.10 -11.13
C GLN A 62 -17.46 0.44 -9.75
N GLU A 63 -17.43 -0.90 -9.68
CA GLU A 63 -17.33 -1.63 -8.41
C GLU A 63 -16.01 -1.33 -7.70
N VAL A 64 -14.88 -1.34 -8.41
CA VAL A 64 -13.57 -0.96 -7.85
C VAL A 64 -13.58 0.50 -7.37
N SER A 65 -14.19 1.41 -8.12
CA SER A 65 -14.30 2.81 -7.74
C SER A 65 -15.17 3.00 -6.50
N GLN A 66 -16.34 2.34 -6.45
CA GLN A 66 -17.23 2.37 -5.28
C GLN A 66 -16.60 1.73 -4.05
N GLN A 67 -15.88 0.62 -4.23
CA GLN A 67 -15.16 -0.03 -3.15
C GLN A 67 -14.00 0.84 -2.65
N THR A 68 -13.31 1.54 -3.54
CA THR A 68 -12.26 2.50 -3.20
C THR A 68 -12.83 3.72 -2.47
N GLU A 69 -13.99 4.24 -2.90
CA GLU A 69 -14.69 5.34 -2.21
C GLU A 69 -15.26 4.91 -0.86
N SER A 70 -15.80 3.70 -0.75
CA SER A 70 -16.27 3.15 0.53
C SER A 70 -15.14 2.91 1.52
N ILE A 71 -13.98 2.46 1.04
CA ILE A 71 -12.76 2.34 1.86
C ILE A 71 -12.31 3.72 2.32
N LYS A 72 -12.24 4.72 1.43
CA LYS A 72 -11.90 6.11 1.79
C LYS A 72 -12.90 6.73 2.76
N LYS A 73 -14.18 6.43 2.62
CA LYS A 73 -15.25 6.97 3.48
C LYS A 73 -15.27 6.30 4.87
N ASN A 74 -14.73 5.08 4.99
CA ASN A 74 -14.56 4.36 6.26
C ASN A 74 -13.21 4.63 6.94
N GLU A 75 -12.28 5.37 6.31
CA GLU A 75 -11.05 5.82 6.95
C GLU A 75 -11.35 7.12 7.68
N SER A 76 -11.46 7.05 9.00
CA SER A 76 -11.69 8.23 9.85
C SER A 76 -10.45 9.13 9.96
N PHE A 77 -9.26 8.64 9.58
CA PHE A 77 -8.04 9.44 9.53
C PHE A 77 -7.75 9.98 8.12
N ASN A 78 -7.06 11.11 8.06
CA ASN A 78 -6.62 11.69 6.79
C ASN A 78 -5.29 11.06 6.37
N TYR A 79 -5.33 10.14 5.38
CA TYR A 79 -4.15 9.45 4.84
C TYR A 79 -3.04 10.44 4.44
N SER A 80 -3.38 11.59 3.83
CA SER A 80 -2.40 12.58 3.41
C SER A 80 -1.69 13.25 4.60
N GLU A 81 -2.40 13.52 5.68
CA GLU A 81 -1.83 14.12 6.89
C GLU A 81 -0.91 13.15 7.62
N VAL A 82 -1.34 11.90 7.79
CA VAL A 82 -0.51 10.84 8.39
C VAL A 82 0.76 10.61 7.56
N SER A 83 0.64 10.54 6.23
CA SER A 83 1.79 10.39 5.33
C SER A 83 2.81 11.52 5.51
N LYS A 84 2.34 12.79 5.55
CA LYS A 84 3.21 13.96 5.75
C LYS A 84 3.85 13.98 7.14
N MET A 85 3.11 13.56 8.17
CA MET A 85 3.63 13.47 9.55
C MET A 85 4.76 12.45 9.62
N ILE A 86 4.56 11.24 9.10
CA ILE A 86 5.58 10.19 9.09
C ILE A 86 6.78 10.61 8.23
N GLU A 87 6.57 11.17 7.02
CA GLU A 87 7.66 11.69 6.19
C GLU A 87 8.50 12.75 6.93
N ARG A 88 7.88 13.62 7.70
CA ARG A 88 8.58 14.62 8.52
C ARG A 88 9.41 13.94 9.64
N HIS A 89 8.89 12.90 10.26
CA HIS A 89 9.58 12.18 11.33
C HIS A 89 10.77 11.34 10.81
N GLU A 90 10.63 10.71 9.67
CA GLU A 90 11.66 9.82 9.10
C GLU A 90 12.66 10.59 8.22
N GLY A 91 12.23 11.71 7.63
CA GLY A 91 12.95 12.39 6.56
C GLY A 91 12.89 11.64 5.23
N LYS A 92 13.20 12.34 4.12
CA LYS A 92 13.25 11.75 2.78
C LYS A 92 14.66 11.84 2.20
N ARG A 93 15.24 10.72 1.78
CA ARG A 93 16.57 10.65 1.14
C ARG A 93 16.58 9.69 -0.05
N ASN A 94 16.94 10.21 -1.22
CA ASN A 94 17.00 9.43 -2.46
C ASN A 94 18.25 8.56 -2.58
N ARG A 95 19.21 8.70 -1.65
CA ARG A 95 20.46 7.91 -1.57
C ARG A 95 20.53 7.18 -0.23
N VAL A 96 21.23 6.06 -0.22
CA VAL A 96 21.49 5.31 1.01
C VAL A 96 22.22 6.18 2.02
N TYR A 97 21.83 6.04 3.27
CA TYR A 97 22.49 6.64 4.43
C TYR A 97 22.50 5.63 5.60
N SER A 98 23.30 5.87 6.60
CA SER A 98 23.21 5.15 7.87
C SER A 98 22.27 5.90 8.81
N ASP A 99 21.30 5.19 9.40
CA ASP A 99 20.46 5.74 10.45
C ASP A 99 21.25 5.96 11.76
N SER A 100 20.59 6.38 12.83
CA SER A 100 21.20 6.67 14.12
C SER A 100 21.85 5.47 14.81
N VAL A 101 21.50 4.24 14.38
CA VAL A 101 22.06 2.98 14.89
C VAL A 101 22.94 2.26 13.86
N GLY A 102 23.30 2.93 12.75
CA GLY A 102 24.21 2.43 11.73
C GLY A 102 23.56 1.52 10.69
N ILE A 103 22.24 1.44 10.63
CA ILE A 103 21.52 0.61 9.65
C ILE A 103 21.46 1.35 8.31
N PRO A 104 21.86 0.70 7.18
CA PRO A 104 21.70 1.30 5.87
C PRO A 104 20.23 1.44 5.52
N THR A 105 19.84 2.69 5.28
CA THR A 105 18.44 3.11 5.09
C THR A 105 18.35 3.99 3.83
N ILE A 106 17.21 4.00 3.16
CA ILE A 106 16.94 4.83 1.98
C ILE A 106 15.49 5.29 1.97
N GLY A 107 15.16 6.28 1.16
CA GLY A 107 13.80 6.75 1.01
C GLY A 107 13.27 7.45 2.25
N ILE A 108 12.12 7.05 2.72
CA ILE A 108 11.46 7.50 3.94
C ILE A 108 11.51 6.32 4.91
N GLY A 109 12.64 6.18 5.64
CA GLY A 109 12.81 5.15 6.67
C GLY A 109 12.97 3.70 6.17
N PHE A 110 13.15 3.45 4.86
CA PHE A 110 13.24 2.09 4.34
C PHE A 110 14.57 1.43 4.69
N ASN A 111 14.52 0.47 5.61
CA ASN A 111 15.67 -0.29 6.08
C ASN A 111 16.13 -1.33 5.04
N LEU A 112 17.36 -1.22 4.56
CA LEU A 112 17.91 -2.15 3.55
C LEU A 112 18.34 -3.52 4.11
N ASN A 113 18.31 -3.73 5.44
CA ASN A 113 18.58 -5.02 6.05
C ASN A 113 17.34 -5.91 6.22
N ARG A 114 16.14 -5.42 5.88
CA ARG A 114 14.92 -6.25 5.94
C ARG A 114 14.96 -7.36 4.89
N ALA A 115 14.31 -8.48 5.20
CA ALA A 115 14.35 -9.68 4.37
C ALA A 115 13.79 -9.46 2.94
N ASP A 116 12.79 -8.60 2.79
CA ASP A 116 12.10 -8.29 1.53
C ASP A 116 12.75 -7.13 0.73
N ALA A 117 13.80 -6.49 1.25
CA ALA A 117 14.41 -5.31 0.63
C ALA A 117 14.87 -5.56 -0.82
N THR A 118 15.46 -6.72 -1.09
CA THR A 118 15.93 -7.08 -2.45
C THR A 118 14.77 -7.19 -3.43
N ASP A 119 13.69 -7.85 -3.05
CA ASP A 119 12.53 -8.07 -3.93
C ASP A 119 11.77 -6.76 -4.17
N ARG A 120 11.60 -5.93 -3.14
CA ARG A 120 10.95 -4.63 -3.27
C ARG A 120 11.73 -3.66 -4.15
N LEU A 121 13.05 -3.58 -4.01
CA LEU A 121 13.87 -2.77 -4.90
C LEU A 121 13.84 -3.30 -6.34
N LYS A 122 13.91 -4.62 -6.52
CA LYS A 122 13.82 -5.26 -7.84
C LYS A 122 12.50 -4.99 -8.55
N SER A 123 11.37 -4.99 -7.82
CA SER A 123 10.05 -4.67 -8.38
C SER A 123 9.97 -3.24 -8.92
N LEU A 124 10.80 -2.34 -8.42
CA LEU A 124 10.94 -0.95 -8.88
C LEU A 124 12.04 -0.76 -9.95
N GLY A 125 12.62 -1.86 -10.47
CA GLY A 125 13.68 -1.84 -11.47
C GLY A 125 15.04 -1.40 -10.91
N LEU A 126 15.27 -1.57 -9.60
CA LEU A 126 16.50 -1.20 -8.91
C LEU A 126 17.35 -2.42 -8.59
N ASP A 127 18.68 -2.25 -8.62
CA ASP A 127 19.64 -3.25 -8.17
C ASP A 127 19.97 -3.02 -6.69
N TYR A 128 19.63 -3.99 -5.84
CA TYR A 128 19.83 -3.90 -4.39
C TYR A 128 21.29 -3.59 -4.01
N ASN A 129 22.27 -4.26 -4.65
CA ASN A 129 23.68 -4.06 -4.33
C ASN A 129 24.17 -2.67 -4.72
N LYS A 130 23.74 -2.18 -5.89
CA LYS A 130 24.09 -0.82 -6.34
C LYS A 130 23.46 0.23 -5.43
N VAL A 131 22.19 0.06 -5.03
CA VAL A 131 21.52 0.95 -4.09
C VAL A 131 22.23 0.95 -2.75
N ARG A 132 22.50 -0.23 -2.17
CA ARG A 132 23.14 -0.39 -0.87
C ARG A 132 24.56 0.21 -0.83
N ASN A 133 25.29 0.12 -1.94
CA ASN A 133 26.64 0.66 -2.07
C ASN A 133 26.69 2.13 -2.50
N GLY A 134 25.52 2.81 -2.59
CA GLY A 134 25.45 4.22 -2.97
C GLY A 134 25.69 4.51 -4.46
N GLN A 135 25.77 3.47 -5.29
CA GLN A 135 26.01 3.55 -6.74
C GLN A 135 24.74 3.82 -7.54
N GLN A 136 23.56 3.61 -6.93
CA GLN A 136 22.26 3.89 -7.53
C GLN A 136 21.38 4.61 -6.52
N SER A 137 20.77 5.73 -6.95
CA SER A 137 19.78 6.49 -6.17
C SER A 137 18.37 6.17 -6.65
N LEU A 138 17.38 6.41 -5.79
CA LEU A 138 15.96 6.31 -6.12
C LEU A 138 15.46 7.64 -6.68
N THR A 139 14.50 7.56 -7.60
CA THR A 139 13.64 8.69 -7.95
C THR A 139 12.62 8.93 -6.85
N ASP A 140 12.04 10.13 -6.76
CA ASP A 140 10.97 10.42 -5.80
C ASP A 140 9.79 9.44 -5.96
N LYS A 141 9.42 9.10 -7.19
CA LYS A 141 8.37 8.11 -7.47
C LYS A 141 8.67 6.75 -6.83
N GLN A 142 9.92 6.28 -6.92
CA GLN A 142 10.34 5.02 -6.30
C GLN A 142 10.36 5.11 -4.77
N VAL A 143 10.83 6.23 -4.22
CA VAL A 143 10.76 6.50 -2.77
C VAL A 143 9.33 6.41 -2.25
N TYR A 144 8.40 7.12 -2.91
CA TYR A 144 6.99 7.09 -2.49
C TYR A 144 6.29 5.75 -2.74
N SER A 145 6.77 4.95 -3.71
CA SER A 145 6.25 3.58 -3.88
C SER A 145 6.63 2.69 -2.69
N LEU A 146 7.89 2.71 -2.24
CA LEU A 146 8.31 1.98 -1.03
C LEU A 146 7.55 2.46 0.21
N PHE A 147 7.48 3.79 0.39
CA PHE A 147 6.81 4.39 1.52
C PHE A 147 5.32 4.03 1.60
N LYS A 148 4.63 4.02 0.46
CA LYS A 148 3.21 3.64 0.40
C LYS A 148 2.96 2.22 0.89
N GLU A 149 3.82 1.28 0.53
CA GLU A 149 3.72 -0.11 0.99
C GLU A 149 3.97 -0.20 2.50
N ASP A 150 5.04 0.44 3.02
CA ASP A 150 5.33 0.46 4.46
C ASP A 150 4.22 1.12 5.27
N LEU A 151 3.62 2.19 4.74
CA LEU A 151 2.49 2.86 5.39
C LEU A 151 1.25 1.95 5.42
N GLN A 152 0.99 1.20 4.35
CA GLN A 152 -0.11 0.23 4.34
C GLN A 152 0.09 -0.89 5.37
N GLU A 153 1.32 -1.42 5.48
CA GLU A 153 1.67 -2.39 6.52
C GLU A 153 1.44 -1.81 7.93
N SER A 154 1.82 -0.54 8.13
CA SER A 154 1.64 0.16 9.42
C SER A 154 0.17 0.39 9.76
N ILE A 155 -0.67 0.73 8.78
CA ILE A 155 -2.12 0.85 8.96
C ILE A 155 -2.73 -0.50 9.38
N GLN A 156 -2.30 -1.61 8.75
CA GLN A 156 -2.77 -2.95 9.13
C GLN A 156 -2.32 -3.33 10.55
N ALA A 157 -1.07 -3.01 10.91
CA ALA A 157 -0.56 -3.23 12.27
C ALA A 157 -1.35 -2.42 13.31
N ALA A 158 -1.66 -1.15 13.02
CA ALA A 158 -2.46 -0.27 13.89
C ALA A 158 -3.88 -0.82 14.09
N ARG A 159 -4.53 -1.27 13.03
CA ARG A 159 -5.87 -1.91 13.09
C ARG A 159 -5.86 -3.21 13.89
N SER A 160 -4.79 -4.00 13.78
CA SER A 160 -4.64 -5.23 14.56
C SER A 160 -4.33 -4.95 16.03
N PHE A 161 -3.63 -3.86 16.31
CA PHE A 161 -3.26 -3.44 17.66
C PHE A 161 -4.46 -2.95 18.46
N LEU A 162 -5.31 -2.10 17.88
CA LEU A 162 -6.43 -1.49 18.61
C LEU A 162 -7.78 -1.99 18.10
N PRO A 163 -8.56 -2.72 18.92
CA PRO A 163 -9.94 -3.09 18.58
C PRO A 163 -10.78 -1.85 18.25
N SER A 164 -11.71 -1.97 17.32
CA SER A 164 -12.56 -0.86 16.89
C SER A 164 -11.78 0.38 16.42
N PHE A 165 -10.59 0.17 15.81
CA PHE A 165 -9.67 1.23 15.38
C PHE A 165 -10.38 2.40 14.67
N ASN A 166 -11.36 2.13 13.82
CA ASN A 166 -12.09 3.15 13.06
C ASN A 166 -13.06 4.00 13.91
N GLU A 167 -13.31 3.63 15.16
CA GLU A 167 -14.17 4.38 16.08
C GLU A 167 -13.41 5.45 16.89
N TYR A 168 -12.07 5.40 16.82
CA TYR A 168 -11.24 6.43 17.46
C TYR A 168 -11.11 7.66 16.57
N SER A 169 -10.75 8.79 17.18
CA SER A 169 -10.50 10.02 16.44
C SER A 169 -9.38 9.86 15.41
N ALA A 170 -9.37 10.70 14.39
CA ALA A 170 -8.29 10.76 13.41
C ALA A 170 -6.92 10.97 14.05
N LYS A 171 -6.86 11.68 15.18
CA LYS A 171 -5.66 11.95 15.97
C LYS A 171 -5.10 10.66 16.58
N VAL A 172 -5.91 9.91 17.33
CA VAL A 172 -5.53 8.63 17.94
C VAL A 172 -5.09 7.64 16.86
N GLN A 173 -5.85 7.53 15.78
CA GLN A 173 -5.50 6.66 14.67
C GLN A 173 -4.14 7.01 14.06
N SER A 174 -3.88 8.31 13.84
CA SER A 174 -2.60 8.80 13.30
C SER A 174 -1.41 8.47 14.21
N VAL A 175 -1.58 8.63 15.52
CA VAL A 175 -0.55 8.29 16.52
C VAL A 175 -0.21 6.80 16.44
N ILE A 176 -1.21 5.92 16.42
CA ILE A 176 -0.96 4.48 16.40
C ILE A 176 -0.34 4.03 15.07
N ILE A 177 -0.74 4.63 13.93
CA ILE A 177 -0.11 4.36 12.63
C ILE A 177 1.36 4.80 12.64
N ASP A 178 1.67 5.98 13.16
CA ASP A 178 3.04 6.49 13.25
C ASP A 178 3.91 5.60 14.16
N MET A 179 3.40 5.20 15.34
CA MET A 179 4.07 4.24 16.21
C MET A 179 4.28 2.90 15.51
N ALA A 180 3.29 2.40 14.77
CA ALA A 180 3.40 1.16 14.01
C ALA A 180 4.47 1.25 12.91
N PHE A 181 4.57 2.39 12.23
CA PHE A 181 5.59 2.64 11.21
C PHE A 181 7.01 2.57 11.79
N ASN A 182 7.20 3.16 12.96
CA ASN A 182 8.52 3.20 13.62
C ASN A 182 8.91 1.88 14.29
N LEU A 183 7.97 1.23 14.97
CA LEU A 183 8.20 0.07 15.83
C LEU A 183 7.98 -1.27 15.14
N GLY A 184 7.25 -1.27 14.00
CA GLY A 184 6.65 -2.47 13.45
C GLY A 184 5.55 -3.07 14.33
N SER A 185 4.82 -4.06 13.83
CA SER A 185 3.72 -4.72 14.56
C SER A 185 4.17 -5.35 15.88
N HIS A 186 5.35 -6.00 15.88
CA HIS A 186 5.91 -6.63 17.09
C HIS A 186 6.29 -5.60 18.16
N GLY A 187 6.92 -4.49 17.78
CA GLY A 187 7.32 -3.44 18.71
C GLY A 187 6.10 -2.73 19.29
N LEU A 188 5.13 -2.37 18.44
CA LEU A 188 3.87 -1.77 18.88
C LEU A 188 3.11 -2.70 19.84
N GLY A 189 3.09 -4.00 19.58
CA GLY A 189 2.42 -5.00 20.43
C GLY A 189 2.90 -5.03 21.88
N LYS A 190 4.08 -4.51 22.18
CA LYS A 190 4.62 -4.43 23.55
C LYS A 190 4.02 -3.29 24.38
N PHE A 191 3.30 -2.37 23.79
CA PHE A 191 2.63 -1.25 24.46
C PHE A 191 1.25 -1.67 25.02
N GLU A 192 1.25 -2.72 25.85
CA GLU A 192 0.00 -3.32 26.34
C GLU A 192 -0.80 -2.38 27.25
N ASP A 193 -0.14 -1.65 28.15
CA ASP A 193 -0.82 -0.75 29.09
C ASP A 193 -1.31 0.52 28.38
N PHE A 194 -0.54 1.06 27.43
CA PHE A 194 -1.01 2.09 26.49
C PHE A 194 -2.30 1.63 25.75
N ARG A 195 -2.30 0.41 25.21
CA ARG A 195 -3.46 -0.16 24.55
C ARG A 195 -4.67 -0.29 25.47
N LYS A 196 -4.48 -0.77 26.71
CA LYS A 196 -5.54 -0.89 27.71
C LYS A 196 -6.13 0.45 28.06
N ALA A 197 -5.29 1.48 28.27
CA ALA A 197 -5.71 2.85 28.55
C ALA A 197 -6.56 3.42 27.39
N LEU A 198 -6.13 3.22 26.13
CA LEU A 198 -6.91 3.64 24.96
C LEU A 198 -8.27 2.95 24.88
N ILE A 199 -8.33 1.63 25.15
CA ILE A 199 -9.61 0.89 25.17
C ILE A 199 -10.57 1.45 26.20
N ASN A 200 -10.05 1.88 27.35
CA ASN A 200 -10.83 2.49 28.43
C ASN A 200 -11.11 4.00 28.18
N LYS A 201 -10.66 4.57 27.06
CA LYS A 201 -10.72 6.03 26.78
C LYS A 201 -10.01 6.89 27.81
N ASP A 202 -9.05 6.31 28.55
CA ASP A 202 -8.19 7.03 29.50
C ASP A 202 -6.94 7.56 28.77
N TYR A 203 -7.14 8.67 28.06
CA TYR A 203 -6.11 9.26 27.23
C TYR A 203 -4.93 9.84 28.04
N GLN A 204 -5.17 10.27 29.30
CA GLN A 204 -4.11 10.76 30.15
C GLN A 204 -3.18 9.62 30.57
N THR A 205 -3.73 8.49 30.99
CA THR A 205 -2.93 7.29 31.29
C THR A 205 -2.24 6.79 30.04
N ALA A 206 -2.93 6.74 28.88
CA ALA A 206 -2.32 6.34 27.62
C ALA A 206 -1.09 7.19 27.29
N ALA A 207 -1.18 8.51 27.38
CA ALA A 207 -0.04 9.40 27.14
C ALA A 207 1.11 9.17 28.15
N ASN A 208 0.80 8.92 29.41
CA ASN A 208 1.83 8.62 30.43
C ASN A 208 2.57 7.31 30.11
N GLU A 209 1.87 6.27 29.64
CA GLU A 209 2.51 5.02 29.21
C GLU A 209 3.46 5.20 28.00
N MET A 210 3.18 6.19 27.14
CA MET A 210 4.13 6.55 26.07
C MET A 210 5.39 7.17 26.67
N VAL A 211 5.26 8.11 27.62
CA VAL A 211 6.39 8.80 28.31
C VAL A 211 7.27 7.81 29.05
N ASP A 212 6.68 6.87 29.76
CA ASP A 212 7.40 5.90 30.61
C ASP A 212 8.12 4.82 29.80
N SER A 213 7.88 4.78 28.49
CA SER A 213 8.52 3.81 27.59
C SER A 213 9.97 4.17 27.26
N LYS A 214 10.80 3.14 27.04
CA LYS A 214 12.16 3.35 26.50
C LYS A 214 12.14 4.00 25.12
N TRP A 215 11.10 3.75 24.36
CA TRP A 215 10.90 4.31 23.04
C TRP A 215 10.83 5.83 23.06
N HIS A 216 10.18 6.42 24.07
CA HIS A 216 10.10 7.88 24.24
C HIS A 216 11.48 8.53 24.21
N GLY A 217 12.42 8.01 24.98
CA GLY A 217 13.79 8.51 25.01
C GLY A 217 14.59 8.27 23.72
N GLN A 218 14.21 7.24 22.92
CA GLN A 218 14.89 6.90 21.67
C GLN A 218 14.52 7.80 20.49
N VAL A 219 13.25 8.22 20.41
CA VAL A 219 12.72 8.96 19.25
C VAL A 219 12.54 10.47 19.51
N GLY A 220 12.75 10.93 20.75
CA GLY A 220 12.81 12.33 21.11
C GLY A 220 11.55 13.12 20.73
N ASN A 221 11.69 14.18 19.94
CA ASN A 221 10.59 15.08 19.59
C ASN A 221 9.39 14.39 18.93
N ARG A 222 9.62 13.25 18.25
CA ARG A 222 8.54 12.44 17.68
C ARG A 222 7.56 11.98 18.75
N SER A 223 8.06 11.37 19.83
CA SER A 223 7.21 10.87 20.91
C SER A 223 6.50 12.00 21.65
N ILE A 224 7.16 13.16 21.85
CA ILE A 224 6.55 14.33 22.46
C ILE A 224 5.36 14.84 21.64
N GLU A 225 5.50 14.91 20.33
CA GLU A 225 4.39 15.29 19.44
C GLU A 225 3.22 14.30 19.54
N LEU A 226 3.53 13.00 19.46
CA LEU A 226 2.50 11.95 19.47
C LEU A 226 1.80 11.84 20.84
N GLU A 227 2.54 11.96 21.94
CA GLU A 227 1.96 11.97 23.28
C GLU A 227 1.02 13.17 23.48
N ASN A 228 1.40 14.37 23.01
CA ASN A 228 0.54 15.55 23.08
C ASN A 228 -0.75 15.36 22.29
N MET A 229 -0.67 14.72 21.11
CA MET A 229 -1.86 14.39 20.34
C MET A 229 -2.82 13.48 21.10
N ILE A 230 -2.31 12.54 21.90
CA ILE A 230 -3.15 11.69 22.77
C ILE A 230 -3.73 12.49 23.94
N ARG A 231 -2.93 13.35 24.60
CA ARG A 231 -3.40 14.18 25.75
C ARG A 231 -4.49 15.16 25.37
N GLU A 232 -4.53 15.63 24.13
CA GLU A 232 -5.54 16.54 23.62
C GLU A 232 -6.89 15.87 23.33
N GLU A 233 -6.98 14.52 23.39
CA GLU A 233 -8.24 13.79 23.29
C GLU A 233 -9.05 13.92 24.60
N GLN A 234 -10.39 14.00 24.45
CA GLN A 234 -11.33 14.15 25.57
C GLN A 234 -12.30 12.99 25.66
#